data_75eeea4c5c84dd1b1003d550cea67811
#
_entry.id   75eeea4c5c84dd1b1003d550cea67811
#
_cell.length_a   1.000
_cell.length_b   1.000
_cell.length_c   1.000
_cell.angle_alpha   90.00
_cell.angle_beta   90.00
_cell.angle_gamma   90.00
#
_symmetry.space_group_name_H-M   'P 1'
#
loop_
_entity.id
_entity.type
_entity.pdbx_description
1 polymer ?
#
loop_
_entity_poly.entity_id
_entity_poly.type
_entity_poly.pdbx_seq_one_letter_code
_entity_poly.pdbx_strand_id
1 'polypeptide(L)'
;SIGAEVMRLGVISTPGVAYLTRVMNADAGVMISASHNPVQDNGIKFFGPDGYKLTDEQEAEIESYLDAEDTLPRPTGAGIGSVSDYFEGGQKYISYLKQTVEEEFLNIHVALDCAHGATSSLATHLFADLEADISTMGSSPDGLNINDGVGSTHPEKLAAFVLERNADVGLAFDGDGDRLIAVDEKGQ
;
A
#
# COMPACT_ATOMS: atom_id res chain seq x y z
N SER A 1 15.24 8.72 21.21
CA SER A 1 13.89 9.25 20.93
C SER A 1 13.94 10.78 20.88
N ILE A 2 13.22 11.36 19.94
CA ILE A 2 13.02 12.83 19.84
C ILE A 2 11.64 13.25 20.40
N GLY A 3 10.92 12.33 21.04
CA GLY A 3 9.60 12.59 21.62
C GLY A 3 8.42 12.30 20.71
N ALA A 4 8.65 11.89 19.45
CA ALA A 4 7.56 11.54 18.54
C ALA A 4 6.84 10.26 18.99
N GLU A 5 5.53 10.26 18.88
CA GLU A 5 4.71 9.06 18.97
C GLU A 5 4.63 8.39 17.60
N VAL A 6 4.81 7.09 17.56
CA VAL A 6 4.81 6.31 16.32
C VAL A 6 3.72 5.25 16.38
N MET A 7 2.87 5.24 15.36
CA MET A 7 1.83 4.25 15.15
C MET A 7 2.20 3.36 13.96
N ARG A 8 2.51 2.09 14.20
CA ARG A 8 2.87 1.14 13.14
C ARG A 8 1.61 0.53 12.53
N LEU A 9 1.47 0.66 11.22
CA LEU A 9 0.33 0.14 10.46
C LEU A 9 0.51 -1.31 9.99
N GLY A 10 1.75 -1.84 10.08
CA GLY A 10 2.09 -3.12 9.46
C GLY A 10 2.18 -3.02 7.94
N VAL A 11 1.86 -4.12 7.25
CA VAL A 11 1.85 -4.15 5.78
C VAL A 11 0.53 -3.59 5.27
N ILE A 12 0.61 -2.47 4.57
CA ILE A 12 -0.53 -1.75 4.00
C ILE A 12 -0.09 -1.05 2.71
N SER A 13 -1.02 -0.74 1.81
CA SER A 13 -0.70 -0.01 0.58
C SER A 13 -0.32 1.46 0.84
N THR A 14 0.45 2.05 -0.06
CA THR A 14 0.81 3.47 -0.02
C THR A 14 -0.42 4.40 0.08
N PRO A 15 -1.50 4.22 -0.72
CA PRO A 15 -2.71 5.00 -0.54
C PRO A 15 -3.39 4.79 0.83
N GLY A 16 -3.25 3.62 1.42
CA GLY A 16 -3.74 3.34 2.79
C GLY A 16 -3.00 4.15 3.85
N VAL A 17 -1.67 4.29 3.73
CA VAL A 17 -0.87 5.17 4.61
C VAL A 17 -1.32 6.62 4.47
N ALA A 18 -1.45 7.13 3.24
CA ALA A 18 -1.90 8.49 2.97
C ALA A 18 -3.29 8.78 3.57
N TYR A 19 -4.24 7.86 3.36
CA TYR A 19 -5.58 7.96 3.93
C TYR A 19 -5.56 7.98 5.47
N LEU A 20 -4.85 7.03 6.08
CA LEU A 20 -4.79 6.92 7.56
C LEU A 20 -4.08 8.11 8.19
N THR A 21 -3.01 8.64 7.58
CA THR A 21 -2.34 9.86 8.05
C THR A 21 -3.34 10.98 8.24
N ARG A 22 -4.19 11.22 7.23
CA ARG A 22 -5.22 12.27 7.27
C ARG A 22 -6.31 11.99 8.30
N VAL A 23 -6.91 10.80 8.28
CA VAL A 23 -8.10 10.53 9.13
C VAL A 23 -7.77 10.28 10.59
N MET A 24 -6.51 9.95 10.89
CA MET A 24 -6.01 9.81 12.26
C MET A 24 -5.45 11.14 12.81
N ASN A 25 -5.46 12.21 12.02
CA ASN A 25 -4.86 13.51 12.35
C ASN A 25 -3.39 13.37 12.78
N ALA A 26 -2.64 12.50 12.09
CA ALA A 26 -1.20 12.37 12.32
C ALA A 26 -0.46 13.57 11.69
N ASP A 27 0.65 13.99 12.31
CA ASP A 27 1.48 15.08 11.78
C ASP A 27 2.20 14.68 10.49
N ALA A 28 2.52 13.39 10.33
CA ALA A 28 3.15 12.85 9.13
C ALA A 28 2.85 11.35 8.97
N GLY A 29 2.89 10.87 7.72
CA GLY A 29 2.87 9.46 7.37
C GLY A 29 4.17 9.04 6.69
N VAL A 30 4.59 7.81 6.92
CA VAL A 30 5.81 7.26 6.31
C VAL A 30 5.49 5.89 5.71
N MET A 31 5.86 5.70 4.44
CA MET A 31 5.81 4.42 3.75
C MET A 31 7.23 3.98 3.37
N ILE A 32 7.57 2.75 3.68
CA ILE A 32 8.81 2.12 3.24
C ILE A 32 8.45 1.03 2.24
N SER A 33 8.88 1.16 1.00
CA SER A 33 8.53 0.23 -0.07
C SER A 33 9.51 0.27 -1.23
N ALA A 34 9.64 -0.87 -1.93
CA ALA A 34 10.28 -0.94 -3.24
C ALA A 34 9.39 -0.39 -4.38
N SER A 35 8.10 -0.05 -4.11
CA SER A 35 7.10 0.33 -5.12
C SER A 35 6.99 -0.74 -6.21
N HIS A 36 7.32 -0.42 -7.45
CA HIS A 36 7.34 -1.36 -8.59
C HIS A 36 8.73 -1.95 -8.88
N ASN A 37 9.72 -1.63 -8.06
CA ASN A 37 11.10 -2.10 -8.22
C ASN A 37 11.32 -3.47 -7.58
N PRO A 38 12.46 -4.14 -7.88
CA PRO A 38 12.89 -5.31 -7.15
C PRO A 38 13.13 -5.03 -5.66
N VAL A 39 13.12 -6.08 -4.85
CA VAL A 39 13.18 -6.00 -3.36
C VAL A 39 14.39 -5.22 -2.82
N GLN A 40 15.51 -5.20 -3.53
CA GLN A 40 16.72 -4.47 -3.12
C GLN A 40 16.61 -2.96 -3.26
N ASP A 41 15.65 -2.46 -4.03
CA ASP A 41 15.48 -1.04 -4.33
C ASP A 41 14.38 -0.41 -3.48
N ASN A 42 14.48 -0.57 -2.17
CA ASN A 42 13.56 0.08 -1.24
C ASN A 42 13.76 1.60 -1.22
N GLY A 43 12.65 2.31 -0.99
CA GLY A 43 12.60 3.74 -0.83
C GLY A 43 11.70 4.16 0.33
N ILE A 44 11.68 5.43 0.63
CA ILE A 44 10.85 6.03 1.67
C ILE A 44 9.98 7.11 1.02
N LYS A 45 8.69 7.09 1.30
CA LYS A 45 7.73 8.14 0.91
C LYS A 45 7.19 8.80 2.18
N PHE A 46 7.17 10.14 2.21
CA PHE A 46 6.62 10.93 3.30
C PHE A 46 5.31 11.59 2.88
N PHE A 47 4.35 11.61 3.80
CA PHE A 47 3.05 12.25 3.64
C PHE A 47 2.86 13.31 4.73
N GLY A 48 2.32 14.47 4.36
CA GLY A 48 1.88 15.49 5.29
C GLY A 48 0.56 15.12 5.99
N PRO A 49 0.11 15.93 6.95
CA PRO A 49 -1.11 15.69 7.73
C PRO A 49 -2.38 15.68 6.86
N ASP A 50 -2.33 16.24 5.67
CA ASP A 50 -3.39 16.24 4.67
C ASP A 50 -3.45 14.93 3.85
N GLY A 51 -2.47 14.04 4.02
CA GLY A 51 -2.34 12.78 3.28
C GLY A 51 -1.71 12.93 1.89
N TYR A 52 -1.18 14.09 1.53
CA TYR A 52 -0.43 14.29 0.30
C TYR A 52 1.07 14.09 0.51
N LYS A 53 1.77 13.69 -0.56
CA LYS A 53 3.23 13.62 -0.57
C LYS A 53 3.80 15.00 -0.22
N LEU A 54 4.90 15.04 0.55
CA LEU A 54 5.61 16.28 0.84
C LEU A 54 6.07 16.96 -0.46
N THR A 55 6.17 18.29 -0.42
CA THR A 55 6.73 19.07 -1.53
C THR A 55 8.24 18.87 -1.62
N ASP A 56 8.81 19.17 -2.78
CA ASP A 56 10.25 19.06 -3.00
C ASP A 56 11.04 19.95 -2.01
N GLU A 57 10.48 21.11 -1.64
CA GLU A 57 11.09 22.01 -0.64
C GLU A 57 11.11 21.38 0.76
N GLN A 58 10.03 20.70 1.15
CA GLN A 58 9.95 19.99 2.44
C GLN A 58 10.87 18.78 2.46
N GLU A 59 10.97 18.03 1.36
CA GLU A 59 11.89 16.92 1.22
C GLU A 59 13.35 17.40 1.33
N ALA A 60 13.71 18.50 0.64
CA ALA A 60 15.04 19.10 0.72
C ALA A 60 15.37 19.62 2.14
N GLU A 61 14.39 20.15 2.87
CA GLU A 61 14.57 20.52 4.27
C GLU A 61 14.91 19.31 5.13
N ILE A 62 14.17 18.19 4.97
CA ILE A 62 14.44 16.94 5.70
C ILE A 62 15.84 16.42 5.36
N GLU A 63 16.23 16.40 4.10
CA GLU A 63 17.55 15.96 3.66
C GLU A 63 18.67 16.82 4.29
N SER A 64 18.45 18.11 4.46
CA SER A 64 19.42 19.01 5.09
C SER A 64 19.77 18.63 6.53
N TYR A 65 18.84 17.98 7.25
CA TYR A 65 19.10 17.51 8.61
C TYR A 65 19.99 16.26 8.65
N LEU A 66 20.08 15.50 7.54
CA LEU A 66 20.92 14.30 7.47
C LEU A 66 22.43 14.68 7.44
N ASP A 67 22.74 15.80 6.82
CA ASP A 67 24.11 16.31 6.68
C ASP A 67 24.52 17.29 7.81
N ALA A 68 23.55 17.73 8.62
CA ALA A 68 23.77 18.66 9.70
C ALA A 68 24.23 17.97 11.00
N GLU A 69 24.82 18.73 11.91
CA GLU A 69 25.07 18.29 13.29
C GLU A 69 23.71 17.97 13.97
N ASP A 70 23.63 16.83 14.66
CA ASP A 70 22.41 16.42 15.35
C ASP A 70 22.12 17.33 16.55
N THR A 71 21.29 18.32 16.36
CA THR A 71 20.80 19.26 17.36
C THR A 71 19.37 18.97 17.83
N LEU A 72 18.80 17.83 17.41
CA LEU A 72 17.42 17.47 17.74
C LEU A 72 17.23 17.28 19.25
N PRO A 73 16.06 17.65 19.78
CA PRO A 73 15.77 17.50 21.21
C PRO A 73 15.86 16.03 21.65
N ARG A 74 16.37 15.81 22.86
CA ARG A 74 16.45 14.47 23.48
C ARG A 74 15.63 14.50 24.78
N PRO A 75 14.29 14.45 24.70
CA PRO A 75 13.43 14.50 25.88
C PRO A 75 13.65 13.28 26.78
N THR A 76 13.35 13.46 28.06
CA THR A 76 13.43 12.43 29.10
C THR A 76 12.10 12.31 29.85
N GLY A 77 11.94 11.25 30.62
CA GLY A 77 10.74 11.04 31.42
C GLY A 77 9.46 11.00 30.58
N ALA A 78 8.48 11.78 30.92
CA ALA A 78 7.18 11.83 30.24
C ALA A 78 7.25 12.40 28.80
N GLY A 79 8.36 13.02 28.40
CA GLY A 79 8.56 13.52 27.06
C GLY A 79 9.08 12.47 26.06
N ILE A 80 9.38 11.25 26.50
CA ILE A 80 9.81 10.17 25.61
C ILE A 80 8.59 9.70 24.80
N GLY A 81 8.73 9.71 23.47
CA GLY A 81 7.69 9.19 22.59
C GLY A 81 7.50 7.69 22.69
N SER A 82 6.34 7.23 22.35
CA SER A 82 5.95 5.82 22.37
C SER A 82 5.82 5.23 20.95
N VAL A 83 5.88 3.89 20.88
CA VAL A 83 5.57 3.13 19.67
C VAL A 83 4.40 2.20 19.98
N SER A 84 3.38 2.24 19.16
CA SER A 84 2.20 1.36 19.26
C SER A 84 1.90 0.71 17.92
N ASP A 85 1.24 -0.46 17.96
CA ASP A 85 0.72 -1.13 16.78
C ASP A 85 -0.75 -0.73 16.55
N TYR A 86 -1.10 -0.45 15.31
CA TYR A 86 -2.47 -0.16 14.89
C TYR A 86 -2.90 -1.14 13.80
N PHE A 87 -3.16 -2.37 14.20
CA PHE A 87 -3.53 -3.46 13.28
C PHE A 87 -4.91 -3.26 12.61
N GLU A 88 -5.74 -2.38 13.17
CA GLU A 88 -7.06 -2.06 12.62
C GLU A 88 -6.99 -1.12 11.40
N GLY A 89 -5.81 -0.57 11.10
CA GLY A 89 -5.61 0.39 10.01
C GLY A 89 -6.04 -0.17 8.65
N GLY A 90 -5.66 -1.40 8.34
CA GLY A 90 -6.06 -2.08 7.10
C GLY A 90 -7.58 -2.20 6.96
N GLN A 91 -8.27 -2.64 8.02
CA GLN A 91 -9.73 -2.76 8.00
C GLN A 91 -10.44 -1.40 7.90
N LYS A 92 -9.90 -0.36 8.54
CA LYS A 92 -10.43 0.99 8.42
C LYS A 92 -10.30 1.52 6.98
N TYR A 93 -9.19 1.20 6.32
CA TYR A 93 -8.98 1.57 4.92
C TYR A 93 -9.92 0.79 3.98
N ILE A 94 -10.08 -0.53 4.16
CA ILE A 94 -11.05 -1.34 3.41
C ILE A 94 -12.46 -0.77 3.58
N SER A 95 -12.87 -0.45 4.81
CA SER A 95 -14.19 0.15 5.08
C SER A 95 -14.40 1.47 4.35
N TYR A 96 -13.35 2.28 4.20
CA TYR A 96 -13.41 3.50 3.41
C TYR A 96 -13.56 3.19 1.91
N LEU A 97 -12.75 2.26 1.37
CA LEU A 97 -12.81 1.89 -0.04
C LEU A 97 -14.21 1.35 -0.43
N LYS A 98 -14.83 0.55 0.43
CA LYS A 98 -16.19 0.05 0.22
C LYS A 98 -17.23 1.18 0.07
N GLN A 99 -17.02 2.32 0.74
CA GLN A 99 -17.93 3.47 0.63
C GLN A 99 -17.78 4.23 -0.69
N THR A 100 -16.73 3.96 -1.47
CA THR A 100 -16.53 4.56 -2.80
C THR A 100 -17.20 3.77 -3.92
N VAL A 101 -17.77 2.61 -3.59
CA VAL A 101 -18.47 1.71 -4.51
C VAL A 101 -19.94 1.70 -4.14
N GLU A 102 -20.81 1.93 -5.14
CA GLU A 102 -22.26 1.99 -4.93
C GLU A 102 -22.93 0.62 -5.05
N GLU A 103 -22.27 -0.33 -5.75
CA GLU A 103 -22.83 -1.63 -6.09
C GLU A 103 -21.93 -2.78 -5.61
N GLU A 104 -22.54 -3.93 -5.28
CA GLU A 104 -21.85 -5.19 -5.02
C GLU A 104 -21.41 -5.84 -6.35
N PHE A 105 -20.32 -6.62 -6.30
CA PHE A 105 -19.76 -7.28 -7.47
C PHE A 105 -20.25 -8.73 -7.62
N LEU A 106 -21.52 -8.94 -7.29
CA LEU A 106 -22.19 -10.23 -7.43
C LEU A 106 -22.05 -10.78 -8.86
N ASN A 107 -21.61 -12.03 -8.95
CA ASN A 107 -21.40 -12.75 -10.22
C ASN A 107 -20.31 -12.11 -11.12
N ILE A 108 -19.43 -11.27 -10.58
CA ILE A 108 -18.25 -10.82 -11.27
C ILE A 108 -17.06 -11.64 -10.76
N HIS A 109 -16.36 -12.30 -11.67
CA HIS A 109 -15.13 -13.02 -11.36
C HIS A 109 -13.92 -12.11 -11.61
N VAL A 110 -13.19 -11.77 -10.56
CA VAL A 110 -12.03 -10.88 -10.61
C VAL A 110 -10.73 -11.67 -10.42
N ALA A 111 -9.82 -11.59 -11.37
CA ALA A 111 -8.46 -12.12 -11.25
C ALA A 111 -7.55 -11.02 -10.68
N LEU A 112 -6.92 -11.25 -9.53
CA LEU A 112 -6.06 -10.29 -8.85
C LEU A 112 -4.60 -10.74 -8.94
N ASP A 113 -3.72 -9.86 -9.43
CA ASP A 113 -2.28 -9.98 -9.29
C ASP A 113 -1.79 -8.94 -8.26
N CYS A 114 -1.39 -9.43 -7.09
CA CYS A 114 -1.00 -8.59 -5.95
C CYS A 114 0.51 -8.31 -5.89
N ALA A 115 1.27 -8.64 -6.92
CA ALA A 115 2.72 -8.41 -7.02
C ALA A 115 3.54 -8.94 -5.81
N HIS A 116 3.04 -9.91 -5.05
CA HIS A 116 3.56 -10.32 -3.74
C HIS A 116 3.78 -9.12 -2.79
N GLY A 117 2.97 -8.09 -2.92
CA GLY A 117 3.08 -6.81 -2.23
C GLY A 117 1.99 -6.57 -1.19
N ALA A 118 1.83 -5.30 -0.86
CA ALA A 118 0.93 -4.83 0.19
C ALA A 118 -0.56 -5.10 -0.08
N THR A 119 -0.94 -5.28 -1.35
CA THR A 119 -2.33 -5.60 -1.75
C THR A 119 -2.70 -7.07 -1.56
N SER A 120 -1.74 -7.96 -1.27
CA SER A 120 -1.98 -9.40 -1.13
C SER A 120 -3.11 -9.74 -0.15
N SER A 121 -3.19 -9.02 0.97
CA SER A 121 -4.27 -9.14 1.93
C SER A 121 -5.39 -8.14 1.68
N LEU A 122 -5.07 -6.88 1.40
CA LEU A 122 -6.06 -5.81 1.27
C LEU A 122 -7.02 -6.03 0.10
N ALA A 123 -6.51 -6.34 -1.10
CA ALA A 123 -7.34 -6.52 -2.29
C ALA A 123 -8.22 -7.76 -2.14
N THR A 124 -7.68 -8.88 -1.65
CA THR A 124 -8.46 -10.11 -1.46
C THR A 124 -9.62 -9.91 -0.47
N HIS A 125 -9.38 -9.23 0.65
CA HIS A 125 -10.46 -8.92 1.60
C HIS A 125 -11.47 -7.92 1.03
N LEU A 126 -11.01 -6.86 0.35
CA LEU A 126 -11.91 -5.86 -0.23
C LEU A 126 -12.87 -6.49 -1.25
N PHE A 127 -12.34 -7.25 -2.23
CA PHE A 127 -13.17 -7.85 -3.27
C PHE A 127 -14.07 -8.97 -2.73
N ALA A 128 -13.61 -9.74 -1.73
CA ALA A 128 -14.48 -10.68 -1.01
C ALA A 128 -15.61 -9.98 -0.26
N ASP A 129 -15.33 -8.88 0.40
CA ASP A 129 -16.32 -8.03 1.10
C ASP A 129 -17.31 -7.34 0.12
N LEU A 130 -16.93 -7.18 -1.15
CA LEU A 130 -17.81 -6.70 -2.24
C LEU A 130 -18.51 -7.85 -2.97
N GLU A 131 -18.43 -9.07 -2.44
CA GLU A 131 -19.09 -10.28 -2.95
C GLU A 131 -18.65 -10.70 -4.37
N ALA A 132 -17.44 -10.32 -4.81
CA ALA A 132 -16.86 -10.82 -6.04
C ALA A 132 -16.40 -12.28 -5.88
N ASP A 133 -16.49 -13.07 -6.96
CA ASP A 133 -15.71 -14.30 -7.09
C ASP A 133 -14.25 -13.92 -7.39
N ILE A 134 -13.28 -14.46 -6.68
CA ILE A 134 -11.89 -14.04 -6.80
C ILE A 134 -10.94 -15.21 -7.11
N SER A 135 -10.04 -14.97 -8.05
CA SER A 135 -8.84 -15.77 -8.26
C SER A 135 -7.61 -14.90 -8.03
N THR A 136 -6.61 -15.41 -7.35
CA THR A 136 -5.43 -14.61 -7.00
C THR A 136 -4.14 -15.22 -7.53
N MET A 137 -3.23 -14.39 -7.99
CA MET A 137 -1.83 -14.69 -8.24
C MET A 137 -0.95 -13.63 -7.58
N GLY A 138 0.34 -13.88 -7.43
CA GLY A 138 1.24 -12.93 -6.78
C GLY A 138 0.80 -12.52 -5.37
N SER A 139 0.14 -13.40 -4.60
CA SER A 139 -0.49 -13.07 -3.30
C SER A 139 0.18 -13.74 -2.08
N SER A 140 1.38 -14.28 -2.25
CA SER A 140 2.13 -14.96 -1.18
C SER A 140 3.49 -14.28 -0.94
N PRO A 141 3.52 -13.11 -0.27
CA PRO A 141 4.75 -12.39 -0.01
C PRO A 141 5.67 -13.19 0.95
N ASP A 142 6.94 -13.30 0.62
CA ASP A 142 7.97 -13.93 1.45
C ASP A 142 9.05 -12.95 1.93
N GLY A 143 8.91 -11.66 1.58
CA GLY A 143 9.86 -10.60 1.90
C GLY A 143 10.97 -10.40 0.86
N LEU A 144 11.08 -11.28 -0.14
CA LEU A 144 12.11 -11.22 -1.19
C LEU A 144 11.53 -11.23 -2.61
N ASN A 145 10.25 -11.59 -2.77
CA ASN A 145 9.61 -11.86 -4.05
C ASN A 145 8.70 -10.72 -4.56
N ILE A 146 8.70 -9.55 -3.92
CA ILE A 146 7.90 -8.40 -4.36
C ILE A 146 8.24 -8.01 -5.81
N ASN A 147 7.21 -7.87 -6.66
CA ASN A 147 7.32 -7.57 -8.09
C ASN A 147 8.16 -8.58 -8.92
N ASP A 148 8.51 -9.74 -8.39
CA ASP A 148 9.35 -10.70 -9.10
C ASP A 148 8.55 -11.44 -10.17
N GLY A 149 8.57 -10.85 -11.36
CA GLY A 149 7.88 -11.37 -12.55
C GLY A 149 6.36 -11.45 -12.40
N VAL A 150 5.75 -10.60 -11.57
CA VAL A 150 4.31 -10.46 -11.33
C VAL A 150 3.96 -8.97 -11.15
N GLY A 151 2.68 -8.66 -11.09
CA GLY A 151 2.17 -7.32 -10.83
C GLY A 151 2.08 -6.45 -12.09
N SER A 152 1.85 -5.16 -11.89
CA SER A 152 1.54 -4.19 -12.95
C SER A 152 2.65 -4.01 -14.00
N THR A 153 3.87 -4.44 -13.71
CA THR A 153 4.99 -4.43 -14.66
C THR A 153 5.07 -5.69 -15.54
N HIS A 154 4.22 -6.69 -15.26
CA HIS A 154 4.13 -7.95 -16.00
C HIS A 154 2.67 -8.31 -16.36
N PRO A 155 1.93 -7.40 -17.03
CA PRO A 155 0.51 -7.57 -17.32
C PRO A 155 0.21 -8.79 -18.22
N GLU A 156 1.18 -9.27 -18.98
CA GLU A 156 1.06 -10.47 -19.81
C GLU A 156 0.77 -11.74 -18.99
N LYS A 157 1.24 -11.81 -17.75
CA LYS A 157 0.93 -12.94 -16.86
C LYS A 157 -0.48 -12.88 -16.34
N LEU A 158 -0.95 -11.67 -15.97
CA LEU A 158 -2.34 -11.46 -15.60
C LEU A 158 -3.27 -11.79 -16.77
N ALA A 159 -2.94 -11.35 -17.99
CA ALA A 159 -3.71 -11.66 -19.20
C ALA A 159 -3.88 -13.17 -19.41
N ALA A 160 -2.80 -13.93 -19.27
CA ALA A 160 -2.87 -15.40 -19.35
C ALA A 160 -3.72 -16.01 -18.22
N PHE A 161 -3.60 -15.47 -17.01
CA PHE A 161 -4.35 -15.93 -15.84
C PHE A 161 -5.86 -15.65 -15.95
N VAL A 162 -6.25 -14.48 -16.48
CA VAL A 162 -7.65 -14.13 -16.76
C VAL A 162 -8.27 -15.17 -17.69
N LEU A 163 -7.58 -15.51 -18.79
CA LEU A 163 -8.06 -16.52 -19.75
C LEU A 163 -8.13 -17.92 -19.13
N GLU A 164 -7.12 -18.32 -18.37
CA GLU A 164 -7.09 -19.62 -17.68
C GLU A 164 -8.24 -19.79 -16.71
N ARG A 165 -8.56 -18.73 -15.96
CA ARG A 165 -9.59 -18.74 -14.92
C ARG A 165 -10.98 -18.40 -15.45
N ASN A 166 -11.11 -17.98 -16.72
CA ASN A 166 -12.33 -17.41 -17.28
C ASN A 166 -12.86 -16.25 -16.43
N ALA A 167 -11.96 -15.37 -15.98
CA ALA A 167 -12.34 -14.20 -15.20
C ALA A 167 -12.93 -13.11 -16.10
N ASP A 168 -13.85 -12.32 -15.55
CA ASP A 168 -14.48 -11.20 -16.26
C ASP A 168 -13.53 -10.00 -16.39
N VAL A 169 -12.64 -9.85 -15.41
CA VAL A 169 -11.64 -8.77 -15.37
C VAL A 169 -10.41 -9.21 -14.58
N GLY A 170 -9.24 -8.74 -15.00
CA GLY A 170 -7.99 -8.86 -14.27
C GLY A 170 -7.51 -7.52 -13.76
N LEU A 171 -6.95 -7.48 -12.55
CA LEU A 171 -6.40 -6.29 -11.92
C LEU A 171 -5.00 -6.60 -11.38
N ALA A 172 -3.97 -5.98 -11.96
CA ALA A 172 -2.59 -6.09 -11.51
C ALA A 172 -2.17 -4.83 -10.76
N PHE A 173 -1.74 -5.01 -9.52
CA PHE A 173 -1.17 -3.96 -8.68
C PHE A 173 0.36 -3.97 -8.78
N ASP A 174 1.01 -2.89 -8.38
CA ASP A 174 2.43 -2.92 -8.04
C ASP A 174 2.63 -3.21 -6.54
N GLY A 175 3.87 -3.33 -6.12
CA GLY A 175 4.21 -3.82 -4.79
C GLY A 175 3.63 -3.03 -3.63
N ASP A 176 3.44 -1.70 -3.75
CA ASP A 176 2.83 -0.85 -2.73
C ASP A 176 1.39 -0.40 -3.06
N GLY A 177 0.84 -0.89 -4.17
CA GLY A 177 -0.58 -0.75 -4.49
C GLY A 177 -1.02 0.67 -4.82
N ASP A 178 -0.14 1.50 -5.40
CA ASP A 178 -0.48 2.84 -5.87
C ASP A 178 -0.66 2.91 -7.40
N ARG A 179 -0.41 1.79 -8.12
CA ARG A 179 -0.60 1.63 -9.56
C ARG A 179 -1.49 0.45 -9.85
N LEU A 180 -2.28 0.55 -10.92
CA LEU A 180 -3.18 -0.49 -11.38
C LEU A 180 -3.10 -0.63 -12.90
N ILE A 181 -3.01 -1.87 -13.39
CA ILE A 181 -3.28 -2.25 -14.78
C ILE A 181 -4.49 -3.17 -14.79
N ALA A 182 -5.44 -2.87 -15.65
CA ALA A 182 -6.62 -3.72 -15.87
C ALA A 182 -6.48 -4.51 -17.16
N VAL A 183 -7.03 -5.73 -17.15
CA VAL A 183 -7.10 -6.63 -18.30
C VAL A 183 -8.55 -7.08 -18.46
N ASP A 184 -9.07 -7.04 -19.68
CA ASP A 184 -10.43 -7.50 -19.97
C ASP A 184 -10.56 -9.04 -20.03
N GLU A 185 -11.79 -9.53 -20.23
CA GLU A 185 -12.11 -10.96 -20.34
C GLU A 185 -11.44 -11.65 -21.55
N LYS A 186 -10.85 -10.91 -22.46
CA LYS A 186 -10.12 -11.43 -23.63
C LYS A 186 -8.61 -11.42 -23.45
N GLY A 187 -8.13 -10.97 -22.29
CA GLY A 187 -6.71 -10.85 -21.99
C GLY A 187 -6.06 -9.62 -22.64
N GLN A 188 -6.82 -8.53 -22.87
CA GLN A 188 -6.34 -7.31 -23.50
C GLN A 188 -6.35 -6.13 -22.55
#